data_810d2b260d5cf1801f5b87d3bbb64be1
#
_entry.id   810d2b260d5cf1801f5b87d3bbb64be1
#
_cell.length_a   1.000
_cell.length_b   1.000
_cell.length_c   1.000
_cell.angle_alpha   90.00
_cell.angle_beta   90.00
_cell.angle_gamma   90.00
#
_symmetry.space_group_name_H-M   'P 1'
#
loop_
_entity.id
_entity.type
_entity.pdbx_description
1 polymer ?
#
loop_
_entity_poly.entity_id
_entity_poly.type
_entity_poly.pdbx_seq_one_letter_code
_entity_poly.pdbx_strand_id
1 'polypeptide(L)'
;MGHDLLTIYFLKGIEYLLAVAYLPLFVLFWRFATPKAPAVAVAAVGDKAPGWADQLADYFRLPGDLFHHPGHAWARVEGDTVVVGLNDFAQRLVGRIDRLRLPAAGTELAQSRPAFSIVSGGRSVAVLAPVGGTVVEVNHEAASDPGAVKQSPYGRGWLLRVR
;
A
#
# COMPACT_ATOMS: atom_id res chain seq x y z
N MET A 1 40.41 55.78 1.03
CA MET A 1 40.43 54.36 0.57
C MET A 1 40.30 53.34 1.71
N GLY A 2 40.34 53.68 3.00
CA GLY A 2 40.23 52.70 4.09
C GLY A 2 38.83 52.46 4.63
N HIS A 3 37.89 53.38 4.39
CA HIS A 3 36.53 53.27 4.92
C HIS A 3 35.67 52.25 4.21
N ASP A 4 35.91 52.01 2.91
CA ASP A 4 35.08 51.08 2.15
C ASP A 4 35.33 49.60 2.50
N LEU A 5 36.58 49.27 2.87
CA LEU A 5 36.92 47.90 3.28
C LEU A 5 36.27 47.51 4.62
N LEU A 6 36.30 48.38 5.59
CA LEU A 6 35.66 48.16 6.91
C LEU A 6 34.16 47.98 6.77
N THR A 7 33.53 48.76 5.91
CA THR A 7 32.09 48.67 5.65
C THR A 7 31.75 47.33 4.96
N ILE A 8 32.56 46.89 4.02
CA ILE A 8 32.37 45.62 3.34
C ILE A 8 32.50 44.42 4.30
N TYR A 9 33.52 44.44 5.18
CA TYR A 9 33.72 43.39 6.16
C TYR A 9 32.60 43.39 7.23
N PHE A 10 32.10 44.55 7.62
CA PHE A 10 30.98 44.70 8.55
C PHE A 10 29.67 44.15 7.95
N LEU A 11 29.37 44.47 6.69
CA LEU A 11 28.21 43.93 5.95
C LEU A 11 28.29 42.43 5.79
N LYS A 12 29.48 41.91 5.43
CA LYS A 12 29.74 40.47 5.34
C LYS A 12 29.55 39.76 6.68
N GLY A 13 30.02 40.40 7.76
CA GLY A 13 29.81 39.88 9.12
C GLY A 13 28.35 39.74 9.49
N ILE A 14 27.52 40.72 9.16
CA ILE A 14 26.07 40.69 9.39
C ILE A 14 25.42 39.57 8.54
N GLU A 15 25.82 39.44 7.28
CA GLU A 15 25.30 38.40 6.38
C GLU A 15 25.56 37.00 6.94
N TYR A 16 26.79 36.72 7.39
CA TYR A 16 27.13 35.46 8.03
C TYR A 16 26.38 35.24 9.36
N LEU A 17 26.20 36.30 10.15
CA LEU A 17 25.48 36.21 11.41
C LEU A 17 24.00 35.89 11.20
N LEU A 18 23.37 36.48 10.18
CA LEU A 18 22.00 36.17 9.78
C LEU A 18 21.89 34.71 9.26
N ALA A 19 22.85 34.24 8.46
CA ALA A 19 22.85 32.88 7.98
C ALA A 19 22.99 31.86 9.13
N VAL A 20 23.89 32.13 10.09
CA VAL A 20 24.07 31.28 11.28
C VAL A 20 22.84 31.30 12.18
N ALA A 21 22.16 32.45 12.34
CA ALA A 21 20.92 32.54 13.11
C ALA A 21 19.74 31.88 12.39
N TYR A 22 19.70 31.91 11.06
CA TYR A 22 18.64 31.29 10.27
C TYR A 22 18.68 29.76 10.33
N LEU A 23 19.87 29.15 10.34
CA LEU A 23 20.02 27.70 10.37
C LEU A 23 19.28 27.00 11.52
N PRO A 24 19.44 27.42 12.80
CA PRO A 24 18.70 26.78 13.89
C PRO A 24 17.20 27.06 13.80
N LEU A 25 16.79 28.24 13.35
CA LEU A 25 15.36 28.55 13.11
C LEU A 25 14.78 27.68 12.01
N PHE A 26 15.53 27.45 10.92
CA PHE A 26 15.13 26.56 9.86
C PHE A 26 15.02 25.10 10.33
N VAL A 27 15.98 24.62 11.13
CA VAL A 27 15.93 23.27 11.70
C VAL A 27 14.73 23.13 12.64
N LEU A 28 14.44 24.12 13.44
CA LEU A 28 13.28 24.14 14.35
C LEU A 28 11.96 24.14 13.55
N PHE A 29 11.88 24.99 12.53
CA PHE A 29 10.75 25.03 11.60
C PHE A 29 10.56 23.71 10.87
N TRP A 30 11.65 23.14 10.34
CA TRP A 30 11.63 21.84 9.67
C TRP A 30 11.14 20.73 10.59
N ARG A 31 11.62 20.73 11.84
CA ARG A 31 11.20 19.77 12.86
C ARG A 31 9.72 19.92 13.24
N PHE A 32 9.18 21.12 13.13
CA PHE A 32 7.77 21.42 13.39
C PHE A 32 6.91 21.15 12.15
N ALA A 33 7.39 21.51 10.96
CA ALA A 33 6.68 21.39 9.70
C ALA A 33 6.69 19.95 9.12
N THR A 34 7.69 19.14 9.48
CA THR A 34 7.68 17.70 9.20
C THR A 34 7.10 16.99 10.41
N PRO A 35 5.78 16.69 10.42
CA PRO A 35 5.25 15.77 11.41
C PRO A 35 6.07 14.50 11.27
N LYS A 36 6.69 14.04 12.35
CA LYS A 36 7.22 12.69 12.41
C LYS A 36 6.10 11.82 11.89
N ALA A 37 6.31 11.21 10.72
CA ALA A 37 5.49 10.09 10.32
C ALA A 37 5.39 9.24 11.60
N PRO A 38 4.18 8.93 12.07
CA PRO A 38 4.07 8.04 13.20
C PRO A 38 4.94 6.86 12.78
N ALA A 39 6.01 6.61 13.52
CA ALA A 39 6.67 5.33 13.42
C ALA A 39 5.48 4.39 13.60
N VAL A 40 5.10 3.72 12.51
CA VAL A 40 4.32 2.52 12.63
C VAL A 40 5.28 1.65 13.40
N ALA A 41 5.21 1.81 14.72
CA ALA A 41 5.72 0.81 15.59
C ALA A 41 4.98 -0.43 15.09
N VAL A 42 5.71 -1.30 14.40
CA VAL A 42 5.43 -2.71 14.50
C VAL A 42 5.69 -2.97 15.98
N ALA A 43 4.75 -2.49 16.81
CA ALA A 43 4.62 -2.96 18.15
C ALA A 43 4.54 -4.47 17.94
N ALA A 44 5.56 -5.18 18.35
CA ALA A 44 5.40 -6.56 18.71
C ALA A 44 4.03 -6.59 19.38
N VAL A 45 3.09 -7.30 18.78
CA VAL A 45 1.74 -7.49 19.32
C VAL A 45 1.95 -8.27 20.61
N GLY A 46 2.29 -7.53 21.65
CA GLY A 46 2.28 -7.94 23.03
C GLY A 46 0.91 -7.62 23.56
N ASP A 47 0.17 -8.67 23.78
CA ASP A 47 -0.99 -8.79 24.66
C ASP A 47 -1.97 -7.62 24.76
N LYS A 48 -3.16 -7.88 24.16
CA LYS A 48 -4.42 -7.14 24.13
C LYS A 48 -4.47 -5.98 23.12
N ALA A 49 -4.82 -6.36 21.88
CA ALA A 49 -5.50 -5.46 20.98
C ALA A 49 -6.71 -4.82 21.73
N PRO A 50 -6.97 -3.51 21.56
CA PRO A 50 -8.15 -2.88 22.13
C PRO A 50 -9.40 -3.60 21.60
N GLY A 51 -10.43 -3.80 22.42
CA GLY A 51 -11.60 -4.66 22.14
C GLY A 51 -12.35 -4.37 20.82
N TRP A 52 -12.15 -3.18 20.23
CA TRP A 52 -12.62 -2.88 18.86
C TRP A 52 -11.82 -3.61 17.78
N ALA A 53 -10.53 -3.92 18.02
CA ALA A 53 -9.70 -4.65 17.07
C ALA A 53 -10.11 -6.11 16.97
N ASP A 54 -10.52 -6.71 18.08
CA ASP A 54 -11.07 -8.06 18.11
C ASP A 54 -12.41 -8.12 17.35
N GLN A 55 -13.26 -7.09 17.51
CA GLN A 55 -14.51 -6.98 16.75
C GLN A 55 -14.28 -6.81 15.25
N LEU A 56 -13.23 -6.06 14.84
CA LEU A 56 -12.86 -5.95 13.45
C LEU A 56 -12.25 -7.24 12.89
N ALA A 57 -11.46 -7.96 13.68
CA ALA A 57 -10.90 -9.26 13.29
C ALA A 57 -12.00 -10.30 13.08
N ASP A 58 -13.06 -10.29 13.89
CA ASP A 58 -14.23 -11.14 13.70
C ASP A 58 -15.06 -10.74 12.47
N TYR A 59 -15.07 -9.44 12.14
CA TYR A 59 -15.81 -8.93 10.98
C TYR A 59 -15.13 -9.24 9.65
N PHE A 60 -13.78 -9.20 9.61
CA PHE A 60 -12.99 -9.49 8.42
C PHE A 60 -12.30 -10.84 8.56
N ARG A 61 -12.58 -11.76 7.65
CA ARG A 61 -11.87 -13.04 7.59
C ARG A 61 -10.51 -12.84 6.95
N LEU A 62 -9.45 -12.90 7.75
CA LEU A 62 -8.06 -12.85 7.31
C LEU A 62 -7.34 -14.13 7.75
N PRO A 63 -7.37 -15.20 6.93
CA PRO A 63 -6.70 -16.45 7.27
C PRO A 63 -5.20 -16.24 7.49
N GLY A 64 -4.68 -16.76 8.60
CA GLY A 64 -3.29 -16.56 9.00
C GLY A 64 -2.28 -17.39 8.21
N ASP A 65 -2.77 -18.32 7.39
CA ASP A 65 -1.98 -19.16 6.46
C ASP A 65 -1.73 -18.51 5.10
N LEU A 66 -2.24 -17.28 4.90
CA LEU A 66 -2.10 -16.51 3.68
C LEU A 66 -1.16 -15.31 3.88
N PHE A 67 -0.48 -14.94 2.83
CA PHE A 67 0.27 -13.68 2.78
C PHE A 67 -0.66 -12.55 2.33
N HIS A 68 -0.77 -11.50 3.16
CA HIS A 68 -1.61 -10.35 2.86
C HIS A 68 -0.75 -9.16 2.42
N HIS A 69 -1.09 -8.58 1.27
CA HIS A 69 -0.41 -7.40 0.73
C HIS A 69 -1.17 -6.12 1.12
N PRO A 70 -0.48 -4.99 1.42
CA PRO A 70 -1.13 -3.70 1.71
C PRO A 70 -2.07 -3.20 0.60
N GLY A 71 -1.88 -3.66 -0.64
CA GLY A 71 -2.77 -3.40 -1.77
C GLY A 71 -4.05 -4.25 -1.80
N HIS A 72 -4.41 -4.86 -0.66
CA HIS A 72 -5.64 -5.63 -0.46
C HIS A 72 -5.77 -6.93 -1.26
N ALA A 73 -4.67 -7.42 -1.83
CA ALA A 73 -4.56 -8.75 -2.39
C ALA A 73 -4.02 -9.74 -1.35
N TRP A 74 -4.37 -11.01 -1.51
CA TRP A 74 -3.74 -12.11 -0.78
C TRP A 74 -2.98 -13.03 -1.74
N ALA A 75 -2.01 -13.74 -1.20
CA ALA A 75 -1.21 -14.73 -1.91
C ALA A 75 -1.12 -16.02 -1.10
N ARG A 76 -1.20 -17.17 -1.79
CA ARG A 76 -0.99 -18.51 -1.24
C ARG A 76 -0.04 -19.29 -2.13
N VAL A 77 1.02 -19.82 -1.54
CA VAL A 77 2.00 -20.65 -2.24
C VAL A 77 1.43 -22.04 -2.43
N GLU A 78 1.37 -22.50 -3.67
CA GLU A 78 0.95 -23.85 -4.06
C GLU A 78 2.02 -24.48 -4.99
N GLY A 79 2.95 -25.21 -4.40
CA GLY A 79 4.06 -25.82 -5.15
C GLY A 79 4.98 -24.76 -5.76
N ASP A 80 5.06 -24.72 -7.10
CA ASP A 80 5.86 -23.78 -7.89
C ASP A 80 5.06 -22.54 -8.35
N THR A 81 3.82 -22.42 -7.92
CA THR A 81 2.93 -21.32 -8.26
C THR A 81 2.39 -20.61 -7.02
N VAL A 82 1.97 -19.37 -7.20
CA VAL A 82 1.32 -18.56 -6.17
C VAL A 82 -0.09 -18.22 -6.64
N VAL A 83 -1.07 -18.61 -5.86
CA VAL A 83 -2.47 -18.24 -6.07
C VAL A 83 -2.70 -16.86 -5.48
N VAL A 84 -3.33 -15.98 -6.24
CA VAL A 84 -3.60 -14.58 -5.87
C VAL A 84 -5.09 -14.31 -5.92
N GLY A 85 -5.58 -13.57 -4.96
CA GLY A 85 -6.97 -13.14 -4.91
C GLY A 85 -7.16 -11.82 -4.16
N LEU A 86 -8.42 -11.42 -4.01
CA LEU A 86 -8.81 -10.22 -3.30
C LEU A 86 -9.19 -10.56 -1.86
N ASN A 87 -8.67 -9.82 -0.87
CA ASN A 87 -9.00 -10.08 0.52
C ASN A 87 -10.45 -9.65 0.88
N ASP A 88 -10.97 -10.17 1.99
CA ASP A 88 -12.34 -9.93 2.44
C ASP A 88 -12.60 -8.43 2.75
N PHE A 89 -11.58 -7.72 3.23
CA PHE A 89 -11.68 -6.28 3.49
C PHE A 89 -11.96 -5.49 2.21
N ALA A 90 -11.16 -5.70 1.14
CA ALA A 90 -11.31 -4.96 -0.11
C ALA A 90 -12.66 -5.19 -0.77
N GLN A 91 -13.15 -6.42 -0.81
CA GLN A 91 -14.44 -6.71 -1.43
C GLN A 91 -15.63 -6.16 -0.63
N ARG A 92 -15.52 -6.07 0.70
CA ARG A 92 -16.53 -5.41 1.53
C ARG A 92 -16.51 -3.90 1.33
N LEU A 93 -15.33 -3.29 1.24
CA LEU A 93 -15.16 -1.87 1.01
C LEU A 93 -15.67 -1.44 -0.37
N VAL A 94 -15.38 -2.21 -1.41
CA VAL A 94 -15.84 -1.95 -2.78
C VAL A 94 -17.34 -2.17 -2.94
N GLY A 95 -17.95 -2.98 -2.07
CA GLY A 95 -19.36 -3.31 -2.16
C GLY A 95 -19.67 -4.22 -3.34
N ARG A 96 -20.56 -3.82 -4.28
CA ARG A 96 -20.91 -4.62 -5.45
C ARG A 96 -19.77 -4.55 -6.47
N ILE A 97 -19.28 -5.70 -6.90
CA ILE A 97 -18.33 -5.82 -8.01
C ILE A 97 -19.14 -6.06 -9.29
N ASP A 98 -19.07 -5.11 -10.22
CA ASP A 98 -19.78 -5.22 -11.51
C ASP A 98 -18.96 -6.02 -12.51
N ARG A 99 -17.62 -5.86 -12.48
CA ARG A 99 -16.69 -6.55 -13.38
C ARG A 99 -15.29 -6.62 -12.79
N LEU A 100 -14.60 -7.71 -13.09
CA LEU A 100 -13.16 -7.87 -12.88
C LEU A 100 -12.44 -7.76 -14.23
N ARG A 101 -11.36 -6.98 -14.26
CA ARG A 101 -10.45 -6.90 -15.41
C ARG A 101 -9.15 -7.57 -15.00
N LEU A 102 -8.99 -8.82 -15.43
CA LEU A 102 -7.83 -9.65 -15.14
C LEU A 102 -6.84 -9.58 -16.31
N PRO A 103 -5.52 -9.68 -16.07
CA PRO A 103 -4.51 -9.80 -17.11
C PRO A 103 -4.66 -11.13 -17.83
N ALA A 104 -4.15 -11.22 -19.06
CA ALA A 104 -4.08 -12.49 -19.78
C ALA A 104 -2.99 -13.41 -19.20
N ALA A 105 -3.13 -14.71 -19.40
CA ALA A 105 -2.03 -15.64 -19.16
C ALA A 105 -0.81 -15.25 -20.01
N GLY A 106 0.39 -15.38 -19.46
CA GLY A 106 1.63 -14.91 -20.06
C GLY A 106 2.01 -13.47 -19.69
N THR A 107 1.14 -12.71 -19.02
CA THR A 107 1.47 -11.34 -18.58
C THR A 107 2.48 -11.38 -17.43
N GLU A 108 3.53 -10.57 -17.50
CA GLU A 108 4.46 -10.36 -16.40
C GLU A 108 3.91 -9.35 -15.41
N LEU A 109 3.95 -9.71 -14.14
CA LEU A 109 3.58 -8.87 -13.01
C LEU A 109 4.82 -8.46 -12.22
N ALA A 110 4.87 -7.20 -11.81
CA ALA A 110 5.84 -6.73 -10.84
C ALA A 110 5.16 -6.50 -9.49
N GLN A 111 5.78 -6.97 -8.41
CA GLN A 111 5.27 -6.79 -7.05
C GLN A 111 4.98 -5.31 -6.75
N SER A 112 3.87 -5.05 -6.07
CA SER A 112 3.39 -3.69 -5.73
C SER A 112 3.07 -2.79 -6.95
N ARG A 113 2.92 -3.37 -8.13
CA ARG A 113 2.42 -2.67 -9.32
C ARG A 113 0.99 -3.13 -9.63
N PRO A 114 0.20 -2.35 -10.39
CA PRO A 114 -1.14 -2.74 -10.78
C PRO A 114 -1.15 -4.11 -11.48
N ALA A 115 -1.92 -5.06 -10.95
CA ALA A 115 -2.06 -6.40 -11.48
C ALA A 115 -3.40 -6.61 -12.20
N PHE A 116 -4.46 -6.19 -11.56
CA PHE A 116 -5.81 -6.29 -12.10
C PHE A 116 -6.67 -5.12 -11.60
N SER A 117 -7.88 -4.98 -12.09
CA SER A 117 -8.78 -3.94 -11.62
C SER A 117 -10.19 -4.43 -11.37
N ILE A 118 -10.84 -3.78 -10.40
CA ILE A 118 -12.22 -4.00 -10.01
C ILE A 118 -13.04 -2.83 -10.55
N VAL A 119 -14.14 -3.11 -11.20
CA VAL A 119 -15.11 -2.10 -11.64
C VAL A 119 -16.34 -2.19 -10.75
N SER A 120 -16.73 -1.07 -10.16
CA SER A 120 -17.90 -0.94 -9.30
C SER A 120 -18.54 0.43 -9.49
N GLY A 121 -19.84 0.49 -9.78
CA GLY A 121 -20.57 1.73 -9.96
C GLY A 121 -19.95 2.65 -11.03
N GLY A 122 -19.41 2.08 -12.11
CA GLY A 122 -18.73 2.81 -13.18
C GLY A 122 -17.30 3.29 -12.84
N ARG A 123 -16.80 3.05 -11.62
CA ARG A 123 -15.43 3.38 -11.21
C ARG A 123 -14.54 2.15 -11.31
N SER A 124 -13.28 2.36 -11.69
CA SER A 124 -12.27 1.31 -11.76
C SER A 124 -11.21 1.54 -10.70
N VAL A 125 -10.95 0.54 -9.87
CA VAL A 125 -9.92 0.55 -8.84
C VAL A 125 -8.87 -0.49 -9.19
N ALA A 126 -7.61 -0.08 -9.28
CA ALA A 126 -6.50 -0.98 -9.51
C ALA A 126 -6.11 -1.69 -8.20
N VAL A 127 -5.85 -2.98 -8.28
CA VAL A 127 -5.32 -3.81 -7.20
C VAL A 127 -3.88 -4.15 -7.50
N LEU A 128 -3.02 -4.02 -6.50
CA LEU A 128 -1.58 -4.22 -6.65
C LEU A 128 -1.23 -5.71 -6.55
N ALA A 129 -0.24 -6.13 -7.33
CA ALA A 129 0.30 -7.48 -7.30
C ALA A 129 0.95 -7.78 -5.93
N PRO A 130 0.56 -8.83 -5.22
CA PRO A 130 1.22 -9.25 -3.99
C PRO A 130 2.59 -9.88 -4.25
N VAL A 131 2.79 -10.42 -5.45
CA VAL A 131 4.04 -11.07 -5.89
C VAL A 131 4.38 -10.66 -7.32
N GLY A 132 5.66 -10.73 -7.68
CA GLY A 132 6.12 -10.64 -9.06
C GLY A 132 6.16 -12.01 -9.71
N GLY A 133 6.09 -12.05 -11.05
CA GLY A 133 6.18 -13.28 -11.84
C GLY A 133 5.28 -13.26 -13.07
N THR A 134 5.15 -14.39 -13.74
CA THR A 134 4.32 -14.55 -14.95
C THR A 134 2.98 -15.18 -14.59
N VAL A 135 1.89 -14.60 -15.07
CA VAL A 135 0.54 -15.17 -14.93
C VAL A 135 0.45 -16.45 -15.74
N VAL A 136 0.24 -17.57 -15.08
CA VAL A 136 0.11 -18.89 -15.75
C VAL A 136 -1.34 -19.30 -15.92
N GLU A 137 -2.23 -18.82 -15.04
CA GLU A 137 -3.66 -19.16 -15.11
C GLU A 137 -4.51 -17.99 -14.60
N VAL A 138 -5.70 -17.84 -15.19
CA VAL A 138 -6.69 -16.82 -14.83
C VAL A 138 -8.01 -17.52 -14.50
N ASN A 139 -8.62 -17.14 -13.41
CA ASN A 139 -9.92 -17.70 -13.02
C ASN A 139 -11.05 -17.08 -13.82
N HIS A 140 -11.46 -17.78 -14.88
CA HIS A 140 -12.56 -17.33 -15.74
C HIS A 140 -13.94 -17.40 -15.07
N GLU A 141 -14.11 -18.29 -14.08
CA GLU A 141 -15.35 -18.35 -13.29
C GLU A 141 -15.54 -17.05 -12.50
N ALA A 142 -14.51 -16.61 -11.76
CA ALA A 142 -14.54 -15.36 -11.02
C ALA A 142 -14.65 -14.12 -11.92
N ALA A 143 -14.09 -14.17 -13.14
CA ALA A 143 -14.22 -13.10 -14.11
C ALA A 143 -15.65 -12.99 -14.66
N SER A 144 -16.33 -14.12 -14.85
CA SER A 144 -17.70 -14.21 -15.38
C SER A 144 -18.75 -13.95 -14.30
N ASP A 145 -18.51 -14.42 -13.08
CA ASP A 145 -19.35 -14.19 -11.90
C ASP A 145 -18.51 -13.58 -10.77
N PRO A 146 -18.41 -12.24 -10.69
CA PRO A 146 -17.73 -11.55 -9.59
C PRO A 146 -18.35 -11.82 -8.22
N GLY A 147 -19.57 -12.37 -8.16
CA GLY A 147 -20.21 -12.82 -6.93
C GLY A 147 -19.45 -13.96 -6.24
N ALA A 148 -18.79 -14.82 -7.00
CA ALA A 148 -17.94 -15.90 -6.47
C ALA A 148 -16.81 -15.38 -5.58
N VAL A 149 -16.22 -14.22 -5.94
CA VAL A 149 -15.16 -13.58 -5.14
C VAL A 149 -15.69 -13.19 -3.76
N LYS A 150 -16.94 -12.70 -3.67
CA LYS A 150 -17.59 -12.30 -2.41
C LYS A 150 -17.99 -13.49 -1.54
N GLN A 151 -18.50 -14.55 -2.18
CA GLN A 151 -18.97 -15.73 -1.47
C GLN A 151 -17.83 -16.56 -0.89
N SER A 152 -16.71 -16.67 -1.62
CA SER A 152 -15.58 -17.51 -1.24
C SER A 152 -14.25 -16.86 -1.65
N PRO A 153 -13.84 -15.75 -1.01
CA PRO A 153 -12.68 -14.95 -1.43
C PRO A 153 -11.36 -15.73 -1.40
N TYR A 154 -11.23 -16.66 -0.49
CA TYR A 154 -10.02 -17.47 -0.29
C TYR A 154 -10.12 -18.88 -0.89
N GLY A 155 -11.26 -19.20 -1.47
CA GLY A 155 -11.54 -20.45 -2.15
C GLY A 155 -11.77 -20.22 -3.65
N ARG A 156 -12.99 -20.46 -4.15
CA ARG A 156 -13.34 -20.32 -5.58
C ARG A 156 -13.14 -18.91 -6.14
N GLY A 157 -13.08 -17.88 -5.29
CA GLY A 157 -12.85 -16.49 -5.65
C GLY A 157 -11.39 -16.12 -5.86
N TRP A 158 -10.46 -17.07 -6.00
CA TRP A 158 -9.10 -16.77 -6.47
C TRP A 158 -9.15 -16.11 -7.85
N LEU A 159 -8.13 -15.34 -8.24
CA LEU A 159 -8.14 -14.56 -9.47
C LEU A 159 -7.05 -14.96 -10.45
N LEU A 160 -5.82 -15.14 -9.97
CA LEU A 160 -4.64 -15.43 -10.79
C LEU A 160 -3.79 -16.52 -10.15
N ARG A 161 -3.10 -17.31 -11.00
CA ARG A 161 -1.92 -18.11 -10.61
C ARG A 161 -0.69 -17.50 -11.26
N VAL A 162 0.36 -17.30 -10.47
CA VAL A 162 1.61 -16.64 -10.89
C VAL A 162 2.78 -17.57 -10.60
N ARG A 163 3.71 -17.63 -11.52
CA ARG A 163 4.98 -18.38 -11.40
C ARG A 163 6.14 -17.43 -11.46
#